data_2691614ded5557a4d45a87a90b4b5491
#
_entry.id   2691614ded5557a4d45a87a90b4b5491
#
_cell.length_a   1.000
_cell.length_b   1.000
_cell.length_c   1.000
_cell.angle_alpha   90.00
_cell.angle_beta   90.00
_cell.angle_gamma   90.00
#
_symmetry.space_group_name_H-M   'P 1'
#
loop_
_entity.id
_entity.type
_entity.pdbx_description
1 polymer ?
#
loop_
_entity_poly.entity_id
_entity_poly.type
_entity_poly.pdbx_seq_one_letter_code
_entity_poly.pdbx_strand_id
1 'polypeptide(L)'
;NYYEQWAENWEFQALLKARPVAGDPDLGQAYMDMTRPFVWSASKRKNFVYDCQKMRKRVEDLIPAPLKDREIKLGRGGLRDVEFTVQMLQLVHGRTDESLRTSNTLDSLQRLSEGGYVSRKQAVRMSQDYRFERVMEHRQQIWSLKRTHLFPDLGRASVGGLEKKRDIDVDELNQNQ
;
A
#
# COMPACT_ATOMS: atom_id res chain seq x y z
N ASN A 1 -12.90 18.34 16.62
CA ASN A 1 -11.91 19.44 16.54
C ASN A 1 -10.53 19.02 16.04
N TYR A 2 -10.02 17.77 16.32
CA TYR A 2 -8.70 17.33 15.84
C TYR A 2 -8.63 17.33 14.32
N TYR A 3 -9.54 16.61 13.66
CA TYR A 3 -9.54 16.46 12.19
C TYR A 3 -9.85 17.76 11.43
N GLU A 4 -10.47 18.72 12.07
CA GLU A 4 -10.75 20.05 11.49
C GLU A 4 -9.52 20.94 11.51
N GLN A 5 -8.78 20.94 12.62
CA GLN A 5 -7.78 21.96 12.90
C GLN A 5 -6.33 21.47 12.82
N TRP A 6 -6.07 20.21 13.20
CA TRP A 6 -4.70 19.72 13.43
C TRP A 6 -4.27 18.58 12.51
N ALA A 7 -5.24 17.79 11.99
CA ALA A 7 -4.90 16.64 11.17
C ALA A 7 -4.20 17.05 9.87
N GLU A 8 -3.13 16.34 9.56
CA GLU A 8 -2.36 16.50 8.34
C GLU A 8 -3.05 15.82 7.15
N ASN A 9 -2.74 16.26 5.92
CA ASN A 9 -3.38 15.74 4.71
C ASN A 9 -3.17 14.22 4.51
N TRP A 10 -2.04 13.68 4.92
CA TRP A 10 -1.75 12.25 4.83
C TRP A 10 -2.60 11.39 5.79
N GLU A 11 -3.12 11.95 6.88
CA GLU A 11 -3.99 11.21 7.81
C GLU A 11 -5.32 10.85 7.16
N PHE A 12 -5.90 11.74 6.36
CA PHE A 12 -7.11 11.43 5.59
C PHE A 12 -6.87 10.34 4.54
N GLN A 13 -5.68 10.29 3.97
CA GLN A 13 -5.26 9.21 3.08
C GLN A 13 -5.18 7.87 3.82
N ALA A 14 -4.63 7.86 5.04
CA ALA A 14 -4.61 6.67 5.89
C ALA A 14 -6.03 6.21 6.29
N LEU A 15 -6.91 7.15 6.62
CA LEU A 15 -8.30 6.89 6.99
C LEU A 15 -9.16 6.26 5.89
N LEU A 16 -8.77 6.35 4.61
CA LEU A 16 -9.42 5.58 3.53
C LEU A 16 -9.41 4.06 3.78
N LYS A 17 -8.42 3.57 4.53
CA LYS A 17 -8.26 2.16 4.88
C LYS A 17 -8.82 1.82 6.26
N ALA A 18 -9.31 2.80 7.01
CA ALA A 18 -9.85 2.58 8.35
C ALA A 18 -11.07 1.68 8.31
N ARG A 19 -11.12 0.73 9.23
CA ARG A 19 -12.25 -0.15 9.49
C ARG A 19 -12.17 -0.69 10.91
N PRO A 20 -13.29 -0.89 11.59
CA PRO A 20 -13.32 -1.67 12.83
C PRO A 20 -12.85 -3.12 12.55
N VAL A 21 -12.01 -3.68 13.41
CA VAL A 21 -11.52 -5.06 13.29
C VAL A 21 -11.77 -5.88 14.55
N ALA A 22 -11.98 -5.23 15.69
CA ALA A 22 -12.27 -5.86 16.97
C ALA A 22 -12.82 -4.81 17.94
N GLY A 23 -13.38 -5.23 19.06
CA GLY A 23 -13.94 -4.39 20.10
C GLY A 23 -15.44 -4.14 19.89
N ASP A 24 -15.93 -3.04 20.44
CA ASP A 24 -17.33 -2.64 20.34
C ASP A 24 -17.67 -2.18 18.91
N PRO A 25 -18.62 -2.84 18.21
CA PRO A 25 -18.98 -2.50 16.84
C PRO A 25 -19.65 -1.14 16.72
N ASP A 26 -20.44 -0.72 17.72
CA ASP A 26 -21.16 0.56 17.70
C ASP A 26 -20.18 1.72 17.85
N LEU A 27 -19.19 1.59 18.73
CA LEU A 27 -18.10 2.55 18.86
C LEU A 27 -17.28 2.62 17.57
N GLY A 28 -16.99 1.48 16.96
CA GLY A 28 -16.29 1.41 15.69
C GLY A 28 -17.05 2.11 14.57
N GLN A 29 -18.35 1.88 14.46
CA GLN A 29 -19.21 2.54 13.48
C GLN A 29 -19.32 4.06 13.74
N ALA A 30 -19.50 4.47 14.98
CA ALA A 30 -19.54 5.88 15.37
C ALA A 30 -18.26 6.64 14.98
N TYR A 31 -17.09 5.99 15.16
CA TYR A 31 -15.81 6.53 14.71
C TYR A 31 -15.76 6.70 13.18
N MET A 32 -16.22 5.70 12.44
CA MET A 32 -16.26 5.78 10.99
C MET A 32 -17.18 6.89 10.49
N ASP A 33 -18.37 7.02 11.09
CA ASP A 33 -19.34 8.03 10.70
C ASP A 33 -18.86 9.45 11.04
N MET A 34 -18.14 9.61 12.15
CA MET A 34 -17.51 10.88 12.53
C MET A 34 -16.37 11.26 11.56
N THR A 35 -15.57 10.32 11.08
CA THR A 35 -14.36 10.62 10.28
C THR A 35 -14.61 10.72 8.79
N ARG A 36 -15.60 10.00 8.25
CA ARG A 36 -15.93 9.98 6.81
C ARG A 36 -16.13 11.35 6.18
N PRO A 37 -16.86 12.31 6.79
CA PRO A 37 -17.02 13.63 6.20
C PRO A 37 -15.70 14.38 5.99
N PHE A 38 -14.77 14.23 6.93
CA PHE A 38 -13.43 14.83 6.83
C PHE A 38 -12.60 14.19 5.71
N VAL A 39 -12.62 12.85 5.61
CA VAL A 39 -11.94 12.11 4.54
C VAL A 39 -12.39 12.62 3.17
N TRP A 40 -13.70 12.65 2.91
CA TRP A 40 -14.23 13.01 1.60
C TRP A 40 -14.21 14.52 1.31
N SER A 41 -13.93 15.35 2.30
CA SER A 41 -13.69 16.78 2.12
C SER A 41 -12.21 17.18 2.09
N ALA A 42 -11.30 16.23 2.33
CA ALA A 42 -9.86 16.49 2.48
C ALA A 42 -9.25 17.19 1.25
N SER A 43 -9.70 16.85 0.04
CA SER A 43 -9.20 17.47 -1.19
C SER A 43 -9.52 18.96 -1.34
N LYS A 44 -10.43 19.52 -0.51
CA LYS A 44 -10.69 20.96 -0.44
C LYS A 44 -9.60 21.74 0.28
N ARG A 45 -8.76 21.05 1.05
CA ARG A 45 -7.70 21.69 1.82
C ARG A 45 -6.64 22.27 0.89
N LYS A 46 -6.10 23.42 1.27
CA LYS A 46 -5.04 24.08 0.51
C LYS A 46 -3.85 23.13 0.34
N ASN A 47 -3.29 23.10 -0.85
CA ASN A 47 -2.11 22.31 -1.22
C ASN A 47 -2.26 20.77 -1.05
N PHE A 48 -3.48 20.24 -0.92
CA PHE A 48 -3.72 18.82 -0.63
C PHE A 48 -2.90 17.87 -1.53
N VAL A 49 -2.99 18.02 -2.85
CA VAL A 49 -2.27 17.15 -3.80
C VAL A 49 -0.76 17.29 -3.64
N TYR A 50 -0.26 18.51 -3.49
CA TYR A 50 1.16 18.78 -3.28
C TYR A 50 1.68 18.13 -2.00
N ASP A 51 0.93 18.23 -0.91
CA ASP A 51 1.32 17.64 0.38
C ASP A 51 1.34 16.11 0.32
N CYS A 52 0.38 15.49 -0.37
CA CYS A 52 0.38 14.04 -0.63
C CYS A 52 1.62 13.61 -1.42
N GLN A 53 1.95 14.33 -2.49
CA GLN A 53 3.15 14.08 -3.30
C GLN A 53 4.43 14.27 -2.50
N LYS A 54 4.51 15.35 -1.71
CA LYS A 54 5.64 15.64 -0.83
C LYS A 54 5.83 14.54 0.23
N MET A 55 4.74 14.05 0.82
CA MET A 55 4.79 12.93 1.76
C MET A 55 5.31 11.66 1.07
N ARG A 56 4.82 11.34 -0.13
CA ARG A 56 5.32 10.19 -0.90
C ARG A 56 6.82 10.30 -1.17
N LYS A 57 7.27 11.46 -1.60
CA LYS A 57 8.69 11.73 -1.85
C LYS A 57 9.52 11.58 -0.57
N ARG A 58 9.05 12.10 0.54
CA ARG A 58 9.71 11.94 1.85
C ARG A 58 9.88 10.47 2.24
N VAL A 59 8.86 9.63 2.01
CA VAL A 59 8.93 8.19 2.28
C VAL A 59 9.98 7.51 1.40
N GLU A 60 10.06 7.87 0.11
CA GLU A 60 11.07 7.37 -0.81
C GLU A 60 12.51 7.78 -0.38
N ASP A 61 12.66 9.02 0.06
CA ASP A 61 13.96 9.57 0.47
C ASP A 61 14.52 8.94 1.77
N LEU A 62 13.67 8.29 2.57
CA LEU A 62 14.11 7.53 3.74
C LEU A 62 14.80 6.20 3.38
N ILE A 63 14.72 5.75 2.14
CA ILE A 63 15.37 4.51 1.70
C ILE A 63 16.88 4.77 1.53
N PRO A 64 17.75 4.00 2.22
CA PRO A 64 19.18 4.10 2.02
C PRO A 64 19.57 3.85 0.56
N ALA A 65 20.48 4.66 0.02
CA ALA A 65 20.87 4.60 -1.39
C ALA A 65 21.22 3.17 -1.90
N PRO A 66 21.97 2.33 -1.16
CA PRO A 66 22.31 0.97 -1.61
C PRO A 66 21.10 0.01 -1.69
N LEU A 67 19.96 0.39 -1.11
CA LEU A 67 18.77 -0.47 -1.05
C LEU A 67 17.68 -0.05 -2.02
N LYS A 68 17.80 1.12 -2.66
CA LYS A 68 16.74 1.71 -3.51
C LYS A 68 16.28 0.77 -4.62
N ASP A 69 17.20 0.11 -5.30
CA ASP A 69 16.89 -0.77 -6.45
C ASP A 69 16.26 -2.11 -6.03
N ARG A 70 16.28 -2.41 -4.74
CA ARG A 70 15.77 -3.66 -4.16
C ARG A 70 14.52 -3.47 -3.33
N GLU A 71 14.10 -2.22 -3.08
CA GLU A 71 12.96 -1.88 -2.23
C GLU A 71 11.65 -1.90 -3.04
N ILE A 72 10.90 -3.00 -2.93
CA ILE A 72 9.68 -3.24 -3.72
C ILE A 72 8.44 -2.53 -3.20
N LYS A 73 8.46 -2.04 -1.97
CA LYS A 73 7.30 -1.40 -1.37
C LYS A 73 7.39 0.12 -1.38
N LEU A 74 8.49 0.65 -0.85
CA LEU A 74 8.68 2.08 -0.65
C LEU A 74 9.46 2.72 -1.80
N GLY A 75 10.14 1.91 -2.62
CA GLY A 75 10.90 2.34 -3.77
C GLY A 75 10.03 2.96 -4.85
N ARG A 76 10.70 3.63 -5.79
CA ARG A 76 10.04 4.21 -6.95
C ARG A 76 9.46 3.11 -7.84
N GLY A 77 8.20 3.26 -8.22
CA GLY A 77 7.45 2.26 -9.00
C GLY A 77 6.92 1.10 -8.18
N GLY A 78 7.18 1.04 -6.86
CA GLY A 78 6.74 -0.05 -5.99
C GLY A 78 5.30 0.10 -5.50
N LEU A 79 4.90 -0.85 -4.65
CA LEU A 79 3.53 -0.95 -4.11
C LEU A 79 2.95 0.37 -3.61
N ARG A 80 3.79 1.18 -2.96
CA ARG A 80 3.35 2.45 -2.37
C ARG A 80 2.99 3.49 -3.43
N ASP A 81 3.59 3.46 -4.60
CA ASP A 81 3.25 4.38 -5.69
C ASP A 81 1.84 4.10 -6.23
N VAL A 82 1.49 2.83 -6.40
CA VAL A 82 0.13 2.44 -6.79
C VAL A 82 -0.87 2.85 -5.72
N GLU A 83 -0.59 2.51 -4.45
CA GLU A 83 -1.47 2.83 -3.32
C GLU A 83 -1.70 4.35 -3.17
N PHE A 84 -0.63 5.16 -3.22
CA PHE A 84 -0.74 6.61 -3.09
C PHE A 84 -1.49 7.24 -4.26
N THR A 85 -1.23 6.78 -5.49
CA THR A 85 -1.92 7.28 -6.68
C THR A 85 -3.42 7.00 -6.59
N VAL A 86 -3.80 5.76 -6.28
CA VAL A 86 -5.21 5.36 -6.15
C VAL A 86 -5.90 6.15 -5.04
N GLN A 87 -5.29 6.23 -3.85
CA GLN A 87 -5.85 6.95 -2.70
C GLN A 87 -5.99 8.46 -2.97
N MET A 88 -5.01 9.07 -3.62
CA MET A 88 -5.08 10.48 -3.99
C MET A 88 -6.24 10.74 -4.96
N LEU A 89 -6.40 9.90 -5.98
CA LEU A 89 -7.51 10.02 -6.93
C LEU A 89 -8.87 9.79 -6.24
N GLN A 90 -8.96 8.82 -5.32
CA GLN A 90 -10.16 8.61 -4.52
C GLN A 90 -10.52 9.85 -3.70
N LEU A 91 -9.56 10.48 -3.03
CA LEU A 91 -9.83 11.67 -2.21
C LEU A 91 -10.23 12.88 -3.05
N VAL A 92 -9.64 13.03 -4.24
CA VAL A 92 -9.98 14.13 -5.17
C VAL A 92 -11.38 13.95 -5.75
N HIS A 93 -11.70 12.76 -6.26
CA HIS A 93 -12.94 12.51 -7.01
C HIS A 93 -14.07 11.93 -6.16
N GLY A 94 -13.77 11.13 -5.12
CA GLY A 94 -14.75 10.47 -4.27
C GLY A 94 -15.59 11.42 -3.41
N ARG A 95 -15.28 12.71 -3.42
CA ARG A 95 -16.14 13.75 -2.85
C ARG A 95 -17.46 13.85 -3.60
N THR A 96 -17.41 13.79 -4.91
CA THR A 96 -18.56 13.95 -5.82
C THR A 96 -19.05 12.62 -6.37
N ASP A 97 -18.16 11.64 -6.47
CA ASP A 97 -18.45 10.30 -6.96
C ASP A 97 -18.32 9.29 -5.82
N GLU A 98 -19.47 8.95 -5.22
CA GLU A 98 -19.51 8.01 -4.09
C GLU A 98 -19.14 6.58 -4.49
N SER A 99 -19.22 6.21 -5.76
CA SER A 99 -18.84 4.90 -6.25
C SER A 99 -17.37 4.58 -5.98
N LEU A 100 -16.52 5.60 -5.85
CA LEU A 100 -15.09 5.48 -5.56
C LEU A 100 -14.78 5.18 -4.09
N ARG A 101 -15.79 5.21 -3.19
CA ARG A 101 -15.62 5.06 -1.75
C ARG A 101 -15.47 3.60 -1.33
N THR A 102 -14.32 3.01 -1.64
CA THR A 102 -13.95 1.64 -1.23
C THR A 102 -12.57 1.63 -0.59
N SER A 103 -12.34 0.69 0.34
CA SER A 103 -11.06 0.52 1.03
C SER A 103 -10.09 -0.41 0.29
N ASN A 104 -10.54 -1.15 -0.71
CA ASN A 104 -9.72 -2.08 -1.49
C ASN A 104 -9.03 -1.36 -2.64
N THR A 105 -7.71 -1.48 -2.77
CA THR A 105 -6.92 -0.78 -3.79
C THR A 105 -7.27 -1.21 -5.21
N LEU A 106 -7.49 -2.51 -5.45
CA LEU A 106 -7.82 -3.01 -6.78
C LEU A 106 -9.23 -2.64 -7.20
N ASP A 107 -10.19 -2.72 -6.27
CA ASP A 107 -11.57 -2.28 -6.52
C ASP A 107 -11.63 -0.77 -6.78
N SER A 108 -10.84 0.00 -6.02
CA SER A 108 -10.71 1.44 -6.23
C SER A 108 -10.20 1.75 -7.64
N LEU A 109 -9.15 1.04 -8.07
CA LEU A 109 -8.54 1.24 -9.38
C LEU A 109 -9.50 0.86 -10.52
N GLN A 110 -10.27 -0.21 -10.33
CA GLN A 110 -11.32 -0.60 -11.28
C GLN A 110 -12.38 0.50 -11.39
N ARG A 111 -12.92 0.98 -10.26
CA ARG A 111 -13.94 2.04 -10.23
C ARG A 111 -13.43 3.37 -10.78
N LEU A 112 -12.18 3.72 -10.52
CA LEU A 112 -11.53 4.87 -11.14
C LEU A 112 -11.46 4.75 -12.67
N SER A 113 -11.26 3.54 -13.18
CA SER A 113 -11.25 3.29 -14.63
C SER A 113 -12.66 3.32 -15.22
N GLU A 114 -13.64 2.75 -14.54
CA GLU A 114 -15.05 2.77 -14.95
C GLU A 114 -15.62 4.20 -14.98
N GLY A 115 -15.24 5.03 -14.01
CA GLY A 115 -15.58 6.46 -13.94
C GLY A 115 -14.79 7.36 -14.92
N GLY A 116 -13.82 6.80 -15.66
CA GLY A 116 -13.04 7.56 -16.65
C GLY A 116 -11.90 8.40 -16.05
N TYR A 117 -11.61 8.27 -14.76
CA TYR A 117 -10.53 9.00 -14.07
C TYR A 117 -9.14 8.45 -14.39
N VAL A 118 -9.07 7.17 -14.75
CA VAL A 118 -7.86 6.47 -15.19
C VAL A 118 -8.16 5.70 -16.46
N SER A 119 -7.27 5.74 -17.45
CA SER A 119 -7.49 4.96 -18.67
C SER A 119 -7.52 3.46 -18.39
N ARG A 120 -8.36 2.71 -19.12
CA ARG A 120 -8.47 1.25 -18.96
C ARG A 120 -7.10 0.55 -19.07
N LYS A 121 -6.28 0.98 -20.02
CA LYS A 121 -4.94 0.43 -20.23
C LYS A 121 -4.04 0.63 -19.00
N GLN A 122 -4.05 1.82 -18.41
CA GLN A 122 -3.26 2.11 -17.21
C GLN A 122 -3.78 1.34 -16.00
N ALA A 123 -5.10 1.29 -15.80
CA ALA A 123 -5.70 0.56 -14.69
C ALA A 123 -5.38 -0.94 -14.74
N VAL A 124 -5.45 -1.56 -15.91
CA VAL A 124 -5.09 -2.98 -16.08
C VAL A 124 -3.63 -3.20 -15.75
N ARG A 125 -2.72 -2.37 -16.30
CA ARG A 125 -1.29 -2.48 -16.02
C ARG A 125 -0.99 -2.31 -14.54
N MET A 126 -1.47 -1.23 -13.91
CA MET A 126 -1.26 -0.99 -12.47
C MET A 126 -1.80 -2.13 -11.60
N SER A 127 -2.94 -2.72 -11.99
CA SER A 127 -3.51 -3.87 -11.26
C SER A 127 -2.62 -5.11 -11.37
N GLN A 128 -2.06 -5.37 -12.53
CA GLN A 128 -1.15 -6.50 -12.76
C GLN A 128 0.16 -6.31 -11.98
N ASP A 129 0.77 -5.14 -12.09
CA ASP A 129 2.01 -4.79 -11.39
C ASP A 129 1.81 -4.87 -9.86
N TYR A 130 0.72 -4.28 -9.34
CA TYR A 130 0.39 -4.32 -7.91
C TYR A 130 0.20 -5.75 -7.38
N ARG A 131 -0.52 -6.62 -8.13
CA ARG A 131 -0.71 -8.03 -7.75
C ARG A 131 0.62 -8.79 -7.73
N PHE A 132 1.45 -8.58 -8.74
CA PHE A 132 2.77 -9.19 -8.82
C PHE A 132 3.65 -8.79 -7.65
N GLU A 133 3.76 -7.49 -7.36
CA GLU A 133 4.56 -6.97 -6.25
C GLU A 133 4.05 -7.46 -4.89
N ARG A 134 2.73 -7.55 -4.71
CA ARG A 134 2.13 -8.12 -3.49
C ARG A 134 2.49 -9.59 -3.29
N VAL A 135 2.45 -10.38 -4.34
CA VAL A 135 2.87 -11.79 -4.28
C VAL A 135 4.35 -11.89 -3.89
N MET A 136 5.19 -11.05 -4.49
CA MET A 136 6.62 -11.02 -4.17
C MET A 136 6.88 -10.60 -2.72
N GLU A 137 6.21 -9.54 -2.23
CA GLU A 137 6.30 -9.10 -0.83
C GLU A 137 5.92 -10.22 0.13
N HIS A 138 4.77 -10.88 -0.10
CA HIS A 138 4.30 -11.95 0.77
C HIS A 138 5.23 -13.17 0.75
N ARG A 139 5.73 -13.59 -0.41
CA ARG A 139 6.67 -14.71 -0.50
C ARG A 139 7.94 -14.44 0.28
N GLN A 140 8.48 -13.22 0.20
CA GLN A 140 9.67 -12.85 0.95
C GLN A 140 9.43 -12.81 2.46
N GLN A 141 8.27 -12.29 2.89
CA GLN A 141 7.91 -12.24 4.30
C GLN A 141 7.71 -13.65 4.88
N ILE A 142 7.03 -14.53 4.14
CA ILE A 142 6.84 -15.94 4.54
C ILE A 142 8.18 -16.67 4.60
N TRP A 143 9.02 -16.51 3.58
CA TRP A 143 10.32 -17.16 3.52
C TRP A 143 11.25 -16.73 4.65
N SER A 144 11.33 -15.44 4.93
CA SER A 144 12.25 -14.91 5.94
C SER A 144 11.66 -14.91 7.36
N LEU A 145 10.35 -15.16 7.51
CA LEU A 145 9.57 -14.98 8.75
C LEU A 145 9.79 -13.61 9.40
N LYS A 146 10.08 -12.60 8.58
CA LYS A 146 10.37 -11.23 8.98
C LYS A 146 9.64 -10.24 8.10
N ARG A 147 9.28 -9.09 8.66
CA ARG A 147 8.77 -7.97 7.88
C ARG A 147 9.92 -7.40 7.04
N THR A 148 9.94 -7.76 5.76
CA THR A 148 10.91 -7.26 4.79
C THR A 148 10.20 -6.80 3.51
N HIS A 149 10.82 -5.82 2.83
CA HIS A 149 10.35 -5.29 1.55
C HIS A 149 11.49 -5.24 0.53
N LEU A 150 12.63 -5.87 0.87
CA LEU A 150 13.82 -5.85 0.04
C LEU A 150 13.96 -7.15 -0.73
N PHE A 151 14.16 -7.07 -2.04
CA PHE A 151 14.60 -8.24 -2.80
C PHE A 151 15.94 -8.76 -2.28
N PRO A 152 16.15 -10.09 -2.31
CA PRO A 152 17.44 -10.67 -2.00
C PRO A 152 18.56 -10.04 -2.83
N ASP A 153 19.73 -9.90 -2.24
CA ASP A 153 20.93 -9.47 -2.94
C ASP A 153 21.48 -10.62 -3.78
N LEU A 154 21.16 -10.61 -5.06
CA LEU A 154 21.61 -11.65 -5.98
C LEU A 154 23.14 -11.68 -6.16
N GLY A 155 23.85 -10.59 -5.86
CA GLY A 155 25.31 -10.53 -5.87
C GLY A 155 25.96 -11.16 -4.62
N ARG A 156 25.20 -11.32 -3.52
CA ARG A 156 25.62 -11.99 -2.28
C ARG A 156 24.97 -13.36 -2.05
N ALA A 157 23.97 -13.70 -2.82
CA ALA A 157 23.45 -15.05 -2.86
C ALA A 157 24.46 -15.93 -3.60
N SER A 158 25.58 -16.23 -2.93
CA SER A 158 26.39 -17.37 -3.37
C SER A 158 25.46 -18.58 -3.43
N VAL A 159 25.48 -19.26 -4.55
CA VAL A 159 24.69 -20.47 -4.85
C VAL A 159 24.71 -21.47 -3.67
N GLY A 160 25.80 -21.50 -2.88
CA GLY A 160 25.95 -22.32 -1.69
C GLY A 160 25.05 -22.01 -0.49
N GLY A 161 24.44 -20.83 -0.40
CA GLY A 161 23.50 -20.50 0.69
C GLY A 161 22.08 -21.03 0.46
N LEU A 162 21.68 -21.21 -0.79
CA LEU A 162 20.40 -21.81 -1.17
C LEU A 162 20.49 -23.35 -1.17
N GLU A 163 21.60 -23.90 -1.56
CA GLU A 163 21.87 -25.35 -1.51
C GLU A 163 21.93 -25.84 -0.06
N LYS A 164 22.66 -25.15 0.82
CA LYS A 164 22.78 -25.53 2.23
C LYS A 164 21.46 -25.48 3.01
N LYS A 165 20.50 -24.61 2.61
CA LYS A 165 19.16 -24.56 3.22
C LYS A 165 18.22 -25.63 2.64
N ARG A 166 18.43 -26.04 1.40
CA ARG A 166 17.70 -27.15 0.77
C ARG A 166 18.06 -28.49 1.43
N ASP A 167 19.34 -28.71 1.70
CA ASP A 167 19.82 -29.94 2.33
C ASP A 167 19.33 -30.11 3.76
N ILE A 168 19.18 -29.02 4.52
CA ILE A 168 18.65 -29.05 5.88
C ILE A 168 17.16 -29.43 5.89
N ASP A 169 16.35 -28.87 4.99
CA ASP A 169 14.91 -29.16 4.93
C ASP A 169 14.59 -30.58 4.43
N VAL A 170 15.44 -31.16 3.61
CA VAL A 170 15.27 -32.54 3.11
C VAL A 170 15.66 -33.59 4.17
N ASP A 171 16.69 -33.32 4.95
CA ASP A 171 17.14 -34.21 6.01
C ASP A 171 16.20 -34.25 7.22
N GLU A 172 15.56 -33.12 7.57
CA GLU A 172 14.53 -33.07 8.62
C GLU A 172 13.24 -33.79 8.22
N LEU A 173 12.87 -33.76 6.93
CA LEU A 173 11.69 -34.49 6.44
C LEU A 173 11.90 -36.00 6.37
N ASN A 174 13.12 -36.48 6.21
CA ASN A 174 13.44 -37.89 6.16
C ASN A 174 13.62 -38.54 7.54
N GLN A 175 13.78 -37.74 8.62
CA GLN A 175 13.89 -38.29 9.98
C GLN A 175 12.54 -38.44 10.69
N ASN A 176 11.42 -38.00 10.11
CA ASN A 176 10.08 -38.10 10.68
C ASN A 176 9.16 -39.10 9.93
N GLN A 177 9.73 -40.03 9.15
CA GLN A 177 9.06 -41.22 8.62
C GLN A 177 9.66 -42.46 9.29
#